data_b07bc70ba39f0f5f806e909e0db6da06
#
_entry.id   b07bc70ba39f0f5f806e909e0db6da06
#
_cell.length_a   1.000
_cell.length_b   1.000
_cell.length_c   1.000
_cell.angle_alpha   90.00
_cell.angle_beta   90.00
_cell.angle_gamma   90.00
#
_symmetry.space_group_name_H-M   'P 1'
#
loop_
_entity.id
_entity.type
_entity.pdbx_description
1 polymer ?
#
loop_
_entity_poly.entity_id
_entity_poly.type
_entity_poly.pdbx_seq_one_letter_code
_entity_poly.pdbx_strand_id
1 'polypeptide(L)'
;MVFRSNGGDKERKGAAAAVAEWLKEKYGRDDLTRERIYPLFWEAVRRNFLFLQPPRERRLAERLAERFNLTPTEDDSVIQVVNAHADDAARHVTSATADLVLDLVDRVIERRKAEAPKGEPPASVHIGMGAGFATMMVAKRLAERVRSDLDCPPLVLHALSAGGFLVNEPQKAPVTYFSYFEDTLPKVEYVALFAETVVSLKEDYERIKKSPGVRRSFERRREIDIVVTSLASAHHEHGLLVKFLTHLVEEEVLKDDVFKQMDEAGWMGDVQFRPYTKSGPLIEECPVRAVTLFELDELVELARTDGKYVVLLAGPCGECGAPKVEALRPLVANPDLRLWTHLVTDTKTAQALAAQADQ
;
A
#
# COMPACT_ATOMS: atom_id res chain seq x y z
N MET A 1 8.52 -18.19 12.15
CA MET A 1 8.59 -19.60 12.63
C MET A 1 7.24 -20.26 12.34
N VAL A 2 7.15 -21.10 11.31
CA VAL A 2 5.89 -21.76 10.90
C VAL A 2 5.84 -23.14 11.55
N PHE A 3 4.98 -23.35 12.52
CA PHE A 3 4.70 -24.66 13.07
C PHE A 3 3.78 -25.45 12.13
N ARG A 4 4.35 -26.22 11.20
CA ARG A 4 3.61 -27.23 10.44
C ARG A 4 3.51 -28.51 11.28
N SER A 5 2.29 -28.94 11.61
CA SER A 5 2.06 -30.28 12.16
C SER A 5 2.24 -31.31 11.05
N ASN A 6 3.35 -32.03 11.03
CA ASN A 6 3.50 -33.24 10.22
C ASN A 6 2.62 -34.32 10.84
N GLY A 7 1.70 -34.88 10.04
CA GLY A 7 0.79 -35.94 10.46
C GLY A 7 1.49 -37.26 10.78
N GLY A 8 1.16 -37.77 11.94
CA GLY A 8 1.42 -39.13 12.41
C GLY A 8 0.70 -39.29 13.73
N ASP A 9 -0.11 -40.33 13.86
CA ASP A 9 -0.94 -40.74 15.00
C ASP A 9 -0.08 -40.96 16.28
N LYS A 10 0.30 -39.86 16.92
CA LYS A 10 0.71 -39.82 18.34
C LYS A 10 0.03 -38.61 18.95
N GLU A 11 -0.58 -38.78 20.12
CA GLU A 11 -1.32 -37.79 20.91
C GLU A 11 -0.95 -36.34 20.53
N ARG A 12 -1.89 -35.61 19.94
CA ARG A 12 -1.69 -34.21 19.55
C ARG A 12 -1.46 -33.40 20.81
N LYS A 13 -0.22 -33.27 21.21
CA LYS A 13 0.17 -32.27 22.23
C LYS A 13 -0.28 -30.91 21.67
N GLY A 14 -1.07 -30.17 22.41
CA GLY A 14 -1.52 -28.82 21.99
C GLY A 14 -0.30 -27.93 21.72
N ALA A 15 -0.41 -26.97 20.79
CA ALA A 15 0.70 -26.10 20.37
C ALA A 15 1.51 -25.49 21.53
N ALA A 16 0.83 -25.07 22.61
CA ALA A 16 1.51 -24.51 23.79
C ALA A 16 2.38 -25.53 24.53
N ALA A 17 1.97 -26.81 24.58
CA ALA A 17 2.80 -27.86 25.19
C ALA A 17 4.06 -28.14 24.35
N ALA A 18 3.91 -28.16 23.01
CA ALA A 18 5.04 -28.34 22.10
C ALA A 18 6.06 -27.18 22.20
N VAL A 19 5.57 -25.95 22.33
CA VAL A 19 6.43 -24.76 22.52
C VAL A 19 7.15 -24.82 23.86
N ALA A 20 6.47 -25.21 24.95
CA ALA A 20 7.08 -25.34 26.26
C ALA A 20 8.20 -26.39 26.26
N GLU A 21 7.95 -27.55 25.65
CA GLU A 21 8.94 -28.62 25.52
C GLU A 21 10.16 -28.17 24.69
N TRP A 22 9.94 -27.50 23.56
CA TRP A 22 10.99 -26.94 22.72
C TRP A 22 11.85 -25.89 23.47
N LEU A 23 11.23 -24.99 24.25
CA LEU A 23 11.92 -23.99 25.07
C LEU A 23 12.76 -24.65 26.18
N LYS A 24 12.22 -25.71 26.78
CA LYS A 24 12.97 -26.52 27.75
C LYS A 24 14.19 -27.16 27.14
N GLU A 25 14.02 -27.84 25.99
CA GLU A 25 15.11 -28.55 25.33
C GLU A 25 16.19 -27.60 24.80
N LYS A 26 15.79 -26.50 24.17
CA LYS A 26 16.73 -25.60 23.49
C LYS A 26 17.38 -24.58 24.41
N TYR A 27 16.66 -24.10 25.44
CA TYR A 27 17.11 -22.99 26.28
C TYR A 27 17.12 -23.31 27.78
N GLY A 28 16.81 -24.54 28.18
CA GLY A 28 16.77 -24.96 29.60
C GLY A 28 15.66 -24.26 30.42
N ARG A 29 14.60 -23.78 29.76
CA ARG A 29 13.53 -23.01 30.40
C ARG A 29 12.43 -23.93 30.97
N ASP A 30 12.72 -24.59 32.11
CA ASP A 30 11.77 -25.46 32.82
C ASP A 30 10.61 -24.68 33.48
N ASP A 31 10.79 -23.38 33.68
CA ASP A 31 9.82 -22.48 34.27
C ASP A 31 8.66 -22.15 33.31
N LEU A 32 8.80 -22.41 32.01
CA LEU A 32 7.80 -22.11 30.98
C LEU A 32 6.90 -23.31 30.70
N THR A 33 5.92 -23.52 31.58
CA THR A 33 4.91 -24.58 31.40
C THR A 33 3.87 -24.18 30.34
N ARG A 34 3.06 -25.15 29.88
CA ARG A 34 1.93 -24.93 28.97
C ARG A 34 1.04 -23.77 29.40
N GLU A 35 0.72 -23.69 30.68
CA GLU A 35 -0.16 -22.68 31.28
C GLU A 35 0.44 -21.27 31.20
N ARG A 36 1.77 -21.16 31.22
CA ARG A 36 2.49 -19.89 31.09
C ARG A 36 2.69 -19.46 29.64
N ILE A 37 2.66 -20.39 28.67
CA ILE A 37 2.85 -20.06 27.23
C ILE A 37 1.70 -19.18 26.72
N TYR A 38 0.44 -19.45 27.07
CA TYR A 38 -0.69 -18.64 26.59
C TYR A 38 -0.65 -17.19 27.06
N PRO A 39 -0.46 -16.87 28.38
CA PRO A 39 -0.29 -15.50 28.81
C PRO A 39 0.89 -14.78 28.13
N LEU A 40 2.03 -15.45 27.96
CA LEU A 40 3.19 -14.89 27.28
C LEU A 40 2.91 -14.63 25.81
N PHE A 41 2.21 -15.52 25.11
CA PHE A 41 1.78 -15.30 23.73
C PHE A 41 0.91 -14.04 23.61
N TRP A 42 -0.13 -13.91 24.45
CA TRP A 42 -1.00 -12.72 24.44
C TRP A 42 -0.28 -11.45 24.87
N GLU A 43 0.68 -11.56 25.78
CA GLU A 43 1.54 -10.43 26.13
C GLU A 43 2.43 -10.01 24.96
N ALA A 44 3.01 -10.95 24.24
CA ALA A 44 3.80 -10.69 23.04
C ALA A 44 2.95 -10.03 21.94
N VAL A 45 1.69 -10.46 21.75
CA VAL A 45 0.75 -9.80 20.84
C VAL A 45 0.42 -8.37 21.29
N ARG A 46 0.13 -8.18 22.59
CA ARG A 46 -0.15 -6.83 23.13
C ARG A 46 1.01 -5.86 23.04
N ARG A 47 2.24 -6.38 23.16
CA ARG A 47 3.48 -5.59 23.03
C ARG A 47 4.00 -5.47 21.61
N ASN A 48 3.25 -5.92 20.63
CA ASN A 48 3.64 -5.94 19.22
C ASN A 48 4.94 -6.73 18.92
N PHE A 49 5.29 -7.74 19.74
CA PHE A 49 6.35 -8.71 19.40
C PHE A 49 5.85 -9.82 18.48
N LEU A 50 4.54 -10.05 18.42
CA LEU A 50 3.87 -10.98 17.52
C LEU A 50 2.73 -10.29 16.80
N PHE A 51 2.71 -10.41 15.49
CA PHE A 51 1.66 -9.92 14.62
C PHE A 51 0.87 -11.09 14.05
N LEU A 52 -0.44 -11.10 14.27
CA LEU A 52 -1.33 -12.11 13.68
C LEU A 52 -1.83 -11.59 12.35
N GLN A 53 -1.45 -12.28 11.28
CA GLN A 53 -1.96 -11.98 9.94
C GLN A 53 -3.30 -12.68 9.71
N PRO A 54 -4.27 -12.02 9.05
CA PRO A 54 -5.48 -12.69 8.61
C PRO A 54 -5.15 -13.75 7.56
N PRO A 55 -5.95 -14.83 7.48
CA PRO A 55 -5.75 -15.85 6.47
C PRO A 55 -5.88 -15.25 5.06
N ARG A 56 -5.11 -15.80 4.11
CA ARG A 56 -5.14 -15.42 2.69
C ARG A 56 -5.98 -16.41 1.90
N GLU A 57 -6.85 -15.90 1.03
CA GLU A 57 -7.69 -16.69 0.10
C GLU A 57 -6.94 -16.97 -1.20
N ARG A 58 -6.00 -17.90 -1.16
CA ARG A 58 -5.15 -18.25 -2.31
C ARG A 58 -5.93 -18.64 -3.56
N ARG A 59 -6.95 -19.50 -3.42
CA ARG A 59 -7.77 -19.95 -4.56
C ARG A 59 -8.50 -18.82 -5.26
N LEU A 60 -8.92 -17.79 -4.50
CA LEU A 60 -9.59 -16.64 -5.08
C LEU A 60 -8.58 -15.74 -5.79
N ALA A 61 -7.38 -15.56 -5.23
CA ALA A 61 -6.29 -14.84 -5.86
C ALA A 61 -5.86 -15.50 -7.18
N GLU A 62 -5.68 -16.81 -7.20
CA GLU A 62 -5.34 -17.60 -8.39
C GLU A 62 -6.41 -17.44 -9.49
N ARG A 63 -7.69 -17.58 -9.14
CA ARG A 63 -8.80 -17.37 -10.11
C ARG A 63 -8.83 -15.95 -10.70
N LEU A 64 -8.52 -14.92 -9.89
CA LEU A 64 -8.41 -13.56 -10.41
C LEU A 64 -7.20 -13.40 -11.34
N ALA A 65 -6.06 -13.97 -10.97
CA ALA A 65 -4.87 -13.94 -11.80
C ALA A 65 -5.12 -14.62 -13.15
N GLU A 66 -5.71 -15.80 -13.17
CA GLU A 66 -6.09 -16.52 -14.39
C GLU A 66 -7.06 -15.70 -15.24
N ARG A 67 -8.13 -15.18 -14.62
CA ARG A 67 -9.16 -14.41 -15.32
C ARG A 67 -8.65 -13.18 -16.03
N PHE A 68 -7.73 -12.45 -15.41
CA PHE A 68 -7.16 -11.21 -15.93
C PHE A 68 -5.81 -11.42 -16.64
N ASN A 69 -5.45 -12.68 -16.96
CA ASN A 69 -4.19 -13.05 -17.59
C ASN A 69 -2.97 -12.40 -16.91
N LEU A 70 -2.95 -12.49 -15.57
CA LEU A 70 -1.83 -12.00 -14.78
C LEU A 70 -0.82 -13.14 -14.61
N THR A 71 0.33 -12.97 -15.21
CA THR A 71 1.42 -13.94 -15.05
C THR A 71 2.02 -13.75 -13.65
N PRO A 72 2.01 -14.77 -12.78
CA PRO A 72 2.78 -14.71 -11.55
C PRO A 72 4.25 -14.49 -11.88
N THR A 73 4.89 -13.55 -11.22
CA THR A 73 6.36 -13.54 -11.16
C THR A 73 6.80 -14.74 -10.34
N GLU A 74 7.95 -15.36 -10.66
CA GLU A 74 8.35 -16.72 -10.25
C GLU A 74 8.17 -17.07 -8.77
N ASP A 75 8.01 -16.12 -7.86
CA ASP A 75 7.96 -16.35 -6.42
C ASP A 75 6.72 -15.79 -5.69
N ASP A 76 5.79 -15.05 -6.32
CA ASP A 76 4.67 -14.39 -5.62
C ASP A 76 3.35 -14.40 -6.36
N SER A 77 2.28 -14.51 -5.56
CA SER A 77 0.97 -14.14 -6.04
C SER A 77 0.91 -12.61 -6.25
N VAL A 78 0.80 -12.19 -7.50
CA VAL A 78 0.59 -10.80 -7.93
C VAL A 78 -0.63 -10.19 -7.21
N ILE A 79 -1.60 -11.03 -6.81
CA ILE A 79 -2.78 -10.63 -6.04
C ILE A 79 -2.76 -11.33 -4.67
N GLN A 80 -2.90 -10.55 -3.59
CA GLN A 80 -3.16 -11.06 -2.26
C GLN A 80 -4.59 -10.74 -1.86
N VAL A 81 -5.40 -11.77 -1.65
CA VAL A 81 -6.75 -11.65 -1.12
C VAL A 81 -6.74 -11.97 0.37
N VAL A 82 -7.13 -10.99 1.18
CA VAL A 82 -7.17 -11.10 2.63
C VAL A 82 -8.57 -11.55 3.06
N ASN A 83 -8.65 -12.67 3.79
CA ASN A 83 -9.90 -13.14 4.35
C ASN A 83 -10.19 -12.40 5.67
N ALA A 84 -11.08 -11.41 5.60
CA ALA A 84 -11.45 -10.61 6.73
C ALA A 84 -12.96 -10.31 6.72
N HIS A 85 -13.54 -10.15 7.90
CA HIS A 85 -14.92 -9.67 8.04
C HIS A 85 -15.04 -8.22 7.58
N ALA A 86 -16.22 -7.81 7.12
CA ALA A 86 -16.46 -6.50 6.51
C ALA A 86 -15.97 -5.33 7.37
N ASP A 87 -16.23 -5.37 8.67
CA ASP A 87 -15.88 -4.29 9.61
C ASP A 87 -14.37 -4.14 9.85
N ASP A 88 -13.61 -5.23 9.72
CA ASP A 88 -12.16 -5.26 9.94
C ASP A 88 -11.35 -5.30 8.63
N ALA A 89 -12.01 -5.42 7.47
CA ALA A 89 -11.33 -5.67 6.20
C ALA A 89 -10.31 -4.57 5.84
N ALA A 90 -10.65 -3.30 6.02
CA ALA A 90 -9.71 -2.19 5.78
C ALA A 90 -8.45 -2.29 6.63
N ARG A 91 -8.59 -2.65 7.92
CA ARG A 91 -7.48 -2.83 8.85
C ARG A 91 -6.60 -4.03 8.47
N HIS A 92 -7.21 -5.13 8.05
CA HIS A 92 -6.48 -6.34 7.69
C HIS A 92 -5.77 -6.21 6.34
N VAL A 93 -6.38 -5.55 5.35
CA VAL A 93 -5.74 -5.24 4.07
C VAL A 93 -4.53 -4.34 4.29
N THR A 94 -4.64 -3.29 5.12
CA THR A 94 -3.51 -2.40 5.41
C THR A 94 -2.38 -3.12 6.15
N SER A 95 -2.70 -4.03 7.08
CA SER A 95 -1.70 -4.85 7.77
C SER A 95 -0.97 -5.80 6.82
N ALA A 96 -1.73 -6.52 5.97
CA ALA A 96 -1.14 -7.42 4.96
C ALA A 96 -0.29 -6.66 3.94
N THR A 97 -0.68 -5.43 3.59
CA THR A 97 0.13 -4.56 2.72
C THR A 97 1.44 -4.16 3.37
N ALA A 98 1.43 -3.80 4.66
CA ALA A 98 2.67 -3.46 5.38
C ALA A 98 3.64 -4.65 5.45
N ASP A 99 3.13 -5.86 5.69
CA ASP A 99 3.94 -7.08 5.69
C ASP A 99 4.51 -7.37 4.29
N LEU A 100 3.70 -7.23 3.23
CA LEU A 100 4.18 -7.36 1.84
C LEU A 100 5.28 -6.34 1.51
N VAL A 101 5.14 -5.09 1.96
CA VAL A 101 6.16 -4.06 1.72
C VAL A 101 7.50 -4.47 2.35
N LEU A 102 7.51 -5.07 3.55
CA LEU A 102 8.75 -5.58 4.15
C LEU A 102 9.32 -6.77 3.39
N ASP A 103 8.48 -7.72 2.95
CA ASP A 103 8.92 -8.82 2.10
C ASP A 103 9.59 -8.28 0.80
N LEU A 104 9.06 -7.19 0.23
CA LEU A 104 9.66 -6.54 -0.94
C LEU A 104 10.95 -5.77 -0.61
N VAL A 105 11.04 -5.17 0.58
CA VAL A 105 12.28 -4.55 1.08
C VAL A 105 13.39 -5.59 1.14
N ASP A 106 13.12 -6.77 1.72
CA ASP A 106 14.09 -7.86 1.80
C ASP A 106 14.56 -8.30 0.41
N ARG A 107 13.68 -8.43 -0.56
CA ARG A 107 14.03 -8.77 -1.95
C ARG A 107 14.91 -7.72 -2.62
N VAL A 108 14.59 -6.44 -2.44
CA VAL A 108 15.45 -5.36 -2.97
C VAL A 108 16.86 -5.47 -2.39
N ILE A 109 16.98 -5.75 -1.09
CA ILE A 109 18.26 -5.91 -0.42
C ILE A 109 19.00 -7.16 -0.88
N GLU A 110 18.33 -8.30 -1.00
CA GLU A 110 18.94 -9.55 -1.48
C GLU A 110 19.47 -9.39 -2.91
N ARG A 111 18.70 -8.76 -3.80
CA ARG A 111 19.17 -8.46 -5.14
C ARG A 111 20.39 -7.53 -5.12
N ARG A 112 20.36 -6.44 -4.35
CA ARG A 112 21.48 -5.51 -4.24
C ARG A 112 22.73 -6.18 -3.68
N LYS A 113 22.57 -7.07 -2.70
CA LYS A 113 23.70 -7.87 -2.17
C LYS A 113 24.32 -8.80 -3.21
N ALA A 114 23.49 -9.36 -4.11
CA ALA A 114 23.97 -10.21 -5.19
C ALA A 114 24.74 -9.43 -6.27
N GLU A 115 24.38 -8.16 -6.48
CA GLU A 115 24.97 -7.26 -7.49
C GLU A 115 26.15 -6.44 -6.94
N ALA A 116 26.23 -6.23 -5.62
CA ALA A 116 27.22 -5.39 -4.98
C ALA A 116 28.60 -6.05 -4.89
N PRO A 117 29.69 -5.29 -4.91
CA PRO A 117 31.04 -5.78 -4.56
C PRO A 117 31.07 -6.37 -3.14
N LYS A 118 31.83 -7.44 -2.95
CA LYS A 118 31.94 -8.10 -1.65
C LYS A 118 32.43 -7.11 -0.57
N GLY A 119 31.63 -6.94 0.48
CA GLY A 119 32.00 -6.16 1.66
C GLY A 119 31.41 -4.74 1.71
N GLU A 120 30.71 -4.30 0.68
CA GLU A 120 29.96 -3.04 0.74
C GLU A 120 28.58 -3.27 1.39
N PRO A 121 28.16 -2.39 2.33
CA PRO A 121 26.82 -2.45 2.88
C PRO A 121 25.79 -2.16 1.77
N PRO A 122 24.62 -2.82 1.78
CA PRO A 122 23.60 -2.56 0.80
C PRO A 122 23.08 -1.12 0.93
N ALA A 123 22.84 -0.47 -0.21
CA ALA A 123 22.21 0.85 -0.23
C ALA A 123 20.81 0.82 0.38
N SER A 124 20.37 1.95 0.95
CA SER A 124 19.03 2.12 1.53
C SER A 124 17.92 1.75 0.54
N VAL A 125 16.83 1.20 1.04
CA VAL A 125 15.62 0.95 0.24
C VAL A 125 14.70 2.15 0.27
N HIS A 126 14.27 2.63 -0.89
CA HIS A 126 13.47 3.82 -1.07
C HIS A 126 11.99 3.45 -1.24
N ILE A 127 11.13 3.93 -0.35
CA ILE A 127 9.69 3.64 -0.34
C ILE A 127 8.91 4.94 -0.57
N GLY A 128 8.14 5.00 -1.64
CA GLY A 128 7.22 6.10 -1.92
C GLY A 128 5.84 5.84 -1.32
N MET A 129 5.33 6.78 -0.53
CA MET A 129 4.03 6.69 0.13
C MET A 129 3.04 7.67 -0.49
N GLY A 130 1.92 7.15 -1.00
CA GLY A 130 0.79 7.96 -1.50
C GLY A 130 -0.02 8.58 -0.36
N ALA A 131 -0.85 9.56 -0.68
CA ALA A 131 -1.79 10.16 0.28
C ALA A 131 -3.02 9.27 0.51
N GLY A 132 -3.72 9.51 1.61
CA GLY A 132 -5.02 8.94 1.92
C GLY A 132 -5.05 8.07 3.17
N PHE A 133 -6.26 7.75 3.62
CA PHE A 133 -6.49 6.98 4.84
C PHE A 133 -5.82 5.60 4.80
N ALA A 134 -5.99 4.88 3.70
CA ALA A 134 -5.48 3.51 3.60
C ALA A 134 -3.94 3.47 3.64
N THR A 135 -3.27 4.35 2.90
CA THR A 135 -1.80 4.47 2.91
C THR A 135 -1.26 4.99 4.25
N MET A 136 -1.97 5.91 4.91
CA MET A 136 -1.67 6.32 6.28
C MET A 136 -1.67 5.12 7.24
N MET A 137 -2.68 4.24 7.14
CA MET A 137 -2.76 3.05 7.98
C MET A 137 -1.64 2.04 7.67
N VAL A 138 -1.24 1.90 6.40
CA VAL A 138 -0.05 1.11 6.02
C VAL A 138 1.20 1.70 6.64
N ALA A 139 1.40 3.02 6.56
CA ALA A 139 2.57 3.67 7.15
C ALA A 139 2.67 3.44 8.66
N LYS A 140 1.54 3.54 9.39
CA LYS A 140 1.50 3.20 10.83
C LYS A 140 1.92 1.76 11.10
N ARG A 141 1.37 0.80 10.33
CA ARG A 141 1.68 -0.61 10.49
C ARG A 141 3.14 -0.92 10.11
N LEU A 142 3.62 -0.31 9.04
CA LEU A 142 5.01 -0.44 8.62
C LEU A 142 5.97 0.08 9.70
N ALA A 143 5.69 1.24 10.28
CA ALA A 143 6.49 1.79 11.37
C ALA A 143 6.51 0.87 12.63
N GLU A 144 5.37 0.27 12.97
CA GLU A 144 5.29 -0.73 14.06
C GLU A 144 6.19 -1.94 13.78
N ARG A 145 6.22 -2.44 12.52
CA ARG A 145 7.07 -3.56 12.10
C ARG A 145 8.55 -3.19 12.16
N VAL A 146 8.91 -2.07 11.51
CA VAL A 146 10.30 -1.57 11.47
C VAL A 146 10.85 -1.35 12.88
N ARG A 147 10.05 -0.81 13.79
CA ARG A 147 10.46 -0.61 15.20
C ARG A 147 10.77 -1.92 15.92
N SER A 148 10.11 -3.00 15.54
CA SER A 148 10.27 -4.32 16.15
C SER A 148 11.33 -5.18 15.48
N ASP A 149 11.85 -4.75 14.35
CA ASP A 149 12.83 -5.48 13.53
C ASP A 149 14.19 -4.80 13.59
N LEU A 150 15.10 -5.39 14.38
CA LEU A 150 16.46 -4.89 14.56
C LEU A 150 17.35 -5.13 13.33
N ASP A 151 16.96 -6.03 12.43
CA ASP A 151 17.67 -6.38 11.21
C ASP A 151 17.13 -5.63 9.98
N CYS A 152 16.13 -4.76 10.18
CA CYS A 152 15.56 -3.94 9.11
C CYS A 152 16.65 -3.08 8.45
N PRO A 153 16.79 -3.13 7.11
CA PRO A 153 17.79 -2.31 6.42
C PRO A 153 17.47 -0.82 6.51
N PRO A 154 18.44 0.06 6.22
CA PRO A 154 18.18 1.49 6.14
C PRO A 154 17.09 1.81 5.11
N LEU A 155 16.10 2.61 5.50
CA LEU A 155 14.98 3.01 4.67
C LEU A 155 15.02 4.51 4.37
N VAL A 156 14.53 4.89 3.18
CA VAL A 156 14.25 6.27 2.79
C VAL A 156 12.78 6.37 2.38
N LEU A 157 11.99 7.17 3.10
CA LEU A 157 10.60 7.39 2.78
C LEU A 157 10.42 8.64 1.93
N HIS A 158 9.69 8.51 0.82
CA HIS A 158 9.35 9.60 -0.08
C HIS A 158 7.85 9.93 0.01
N ALA A 159 7.52 11.21 0.17
CA ALA A 159 6.16 11.68 -0.02
C ALA A 159 5.85 11.74 -1.54
N LEU A 160 4.85 10.98 -2.00
CA LEU A 160 4.49 10.94 -3.42
C LEU A 160 3.58 12.09 -3.84
N SER A 161 2.93 12.78 -2.91
CA SER A 161 2.14 13.99 -3.17
C SER A 161 2.50 15.10 -2.21
N ALA A 162 2.31 16.35 -2.64
CA ALA A 162 2.64 17.54 -1.87
C ALA A 162 1.72 17.76 -0.66
N GLY A 163 0.55 17.13 -0.65
CA GLY A 163 -0.40 17.29 0.47
C GLY A 163 -1.53 16.27 0.42
N GLY A 164 -2.51 16.47 1.30
CA GLY A 164 -3.71 15.64 1.41
C GLY A 164 -5.00 16.36 1.05
N PHE A 165 -4.95 17.50 0.37
CA PHE A 165 -6.05 18.36 -0.09
C PHE A 165 -6.90 19.00 1.01
N LEU A 166 -7.18 18.31 2.10
CA LEU A 166 -8.14 18.78 3.10
C LEU A 166 -7.42 19.37 4.31
N VAL A 167 -7.75 20.61 4.62
CA VAL A 167 -7.21 21.35 5.78
C VAL A 167 -7.57 20.62 7.09
N ASN A 168 -8.74 19.99 7.14
CA ASN A 168 -9.23 19.29 8.33
C ASN A 168 -8.68 17.85 8.50
N GLU A 169 -7.99 17.32 7.48
CA GLU A 169 -7.46 15.95 7.48
C GLU A 169 -5.96 15.90 7.13
N PRO A 170 -5.11 16.75 7.79
CA PRO A 170 -3.67 16.84 7.46
C PRO A 170 -2.94 15.52 7.67
N GLN A 171 -3.44 14.65 8.55
CA GLN A 171 -2.88 13.32 8.81
C GLN A 171 -2.94 12.38 7.60
N LYS A 172 -3.72 12.69 6.57
CA LYS A 172 -3.78 11.91 5.32
C LYS A 172 -2.71 12.35 4.30
N ALA A 173 -1.93 13.39 4.58
CA ALA A 173 -0.81 13.84 3.74
C ALA A 173 0.44 12.97 3.97
N PRO A 174 1.17 12.55 2.92
CA PRO A 174 2.31 11.62 3.08
C PRO A 174 3.42 12.12 4.00
N VAL A 175 3.67 13.43 4.02
CA VAL A 175 4.71 14.03 4.90
C VAL A 175 4.41 13.82 6.38
N THR A 176 3.16 13.70 6.77
CA THR A 176 2.79 13.47 8.18
C THR A 176 3.07 12.04 8.62
N TYR A 177 3.21 11.09 7.70
CA TYR A 177 3.55 9.70 8.02
C TYR A 177 4.96 9.54 8.54
N PHE A 178 5.85 10.48 8.25
CA PHE A 178 7.24 10.46 8.70
C PHE A 178 7.34 10.42 10.22
N SER A 179 6.44 11.11 10.93
CA SER A 179 6.38 11.09 12.39
C SER A 179 6.17 9.71 13.01
N TYR A 180 5.57 8.77 12.27
CA TYR A 180 5.39 7.40 12.77
C TYR A 180 6.71 6.64 12.88
N PHE A 181 7.78 7.10 12.19
CA PHE A 181 9.09 6.44 12.12
C PHE A 181 10.18 7.14 12.94
N GLU A 182 9.86 8.17 13.72
CA GLU A 182 10.86 8.95 14.48
C GLU A 182 11.63 8.09 15.50
N ASP A 183 10.96 7.09 16.12
CA ASP A 183 11.53 6.22 17.14
C ASP A 183 12.00 4.86 16.60
N THR A 184 12.24 4.74 15.28
CA THR A 184 12.70 3.49 14.68
C THR A 184 14.22 3.35 14.72
N LEU A 185 14.71 2.11 14.81
CA LEU A 185 16.10 1.74 14.62
C LEU A 185 16.14 0.62 13.56
N PRO A 186 16.88 0.75 12.44
CA PRO A 186 17.74 1.89 12.08
C PRO A 186 16.94 3.16 11.78
N LYS A 187 17.65 4.29 11.80
CA LYS A 187 17.05 5.60 11.53
C LYS A 187 16.57 5.70 10.09
N VAL A 188 15.31 6.10 9.91
CA VAL A 188 14.70 6.29 8.59
C VAL A 188 15.02 7.70 8.08
N GLU A 189 15.39 7.82 6.81
CA GLU A 189 15.55 9.10 6.12
C GLU A 189 14.26 9.48 5.39
N TYR A 190 14.10 10.78 5.11
CA TYR A 190 12.88 11.31 4.52
C TYR A 190 13.15 12.22 3.33
N VAL A 191 12.31 12.09 2.29
CA VAL A 191 12.26 12.97 1.13
C VAL A 191 10.84 13.55 1.04
N ALA A 192 10.67 14.73 1.58
CA ALA A 192 9.40 15.44 1.56
C ALA A 192 9.15 16.09 0.20
N LEU A 193 7.89 16.24 -0.17
CA LEU A 193 7.45 17.04 -1.30
C LEU A 193 6.66 18.23 -0.76
N PHE A 194 7.34 19.38 -0.61
CA PHE A 194 6.72 20.61 -0.15
C PHE A 194 6.46 21.54 -1.34
N ALA A 195 5.21 21.54 -1.79
CA ALA A 195 4.74 22.40 -2.88
C ALA A 195 3.27 22.74 -2.64
N GLU A 196 2.70 23.56 -3.51
CA GLU A 196 1.27 23.69 -3.63
C GLU A 196 0.67 22.30 -3.89
N THR A 197 -0.40 21.97 -3.17
CA THR A 197 -1.00 20.63 -3.28
C THR A 197 -1.61 20.41 -4.64
N VAL A 198 -2.18 21.47 -5.22
CA VAL A 198 -2.94 21.46 -6.47
C VAL A 198 -2.65 22.70 -7.28
N VAL A 199 -2.65 22.55 -8.59
CA VAL A 199 -2.58 23.65 -9.55
C VAL A 199 -3.72 23.51 -10.56
N SER A 200 -4.18 24.62 -11.11
CA SER A 200 -5.23 24.65 -12.14
C SER A 200 -4.65 24.61 -13.57
N LEU A 201 -3.42 25.07 -13.76
CA LEU A 201 -2.79 25.15 -15.08
C LEU A 201 -1.62 24.18 -15.20
N LYS A 202 -1.48 23.59 -16.40
CA LYS A 202 -0.36 22.69 -16.74
C LYS A 202 1.00 23.40 -16.63
N GLU A 203 1.06 24.65 -17.01
CA GLU A 203 2.27 25.48 -16.95
C GLU A 203 2.73 25.68 -15.49
N ASP A 204 1.80 25.90 -14.57
CA ASP A 204 2.09 26.01 -13.15
C ASP A 204 2.66 24.71 -12.60
N TYR A 205 2.13 23.57 -13.02
CA TYR A 205 2.67 22.26 -12.63
C TYR A 205 4.13 22.10 -13.07
N GLU A 206 4.45 22.43 -14.35
CA GLU A 206 5.82 22.37 -14.85
C GLU A 206 6.74 23.39 -14.17
N ARG A 207 6.23 24.56 -13.80
CA ARG A 207 6.97 25.57 -13.02
C ARG A 207 7.30 25.06 -11.63
N ILE A 208 6.34 24.46 -10.92
CA ILE A 208 6.52 23.90 -9.58
C ILE A 208 7.58 22.79 -9.60
N LYS A 209 7.52 21.88 -10.54
CA LYS A 209 8.53 20.79 -10.67
C LYS A 209 9.96 21.32 -10.75
N LYS A 210 10.17 22.50 -11.33
CA LYS A 210 11.47 23.16 -11.48
C LYS A 210 11.86 24.06 -10.31
N SER A 211 10.95 24.31 -9.37
CA SER A 211 11.19 25.21 -8.23
C SER A 211 12.26 24.67 -7.29
N PRO A 212 13.09 25.53 -6.68
CA PRO A 212 14.08 25.12 -5.68
C PRO A 212 13.41 24.34 -4.53
N GLY A 213 14.05 23.25 -4.09
CA GLY A 213 13.50 22.36 -3.06
C GLY A 213 12.56 21.28 -3.61
N VAL A 214 11.63 21.65 -4.50
CA VAL A 214 10.70 20.70 -5.16
C VAL A 214 11.43 19.86 -6.21
N ARG A 215 12.23 20.49 -7.07
CA ARG A 215 13.00 19.82 -8.12
C ARG A 215 13.79 18.62 -7.61
N ARG A 216 14.43 18.74 -6.44
CA ARG A 216 15.20 17.65 -5.85
C ARG A 216 14.34 16.42 -5.53
N SER A 217 13.10 16.60 -5.07
CA SER A 217 12.19 15.48 -4.81
C SER A 217 11.80 14.77 -6.10
N PHE A 218 11.55 15.53 -7.20
CA PHE A 218 11.32 14.96 -8.52
C PHE A 218 12.54 14.24 -9.11
N GLU A 219 13.73 14.75 -8.92
CA GLU A 219 14.97 14.10 -9.35
C GLU A 219 15.19 12.78 -8.61
N ARG A 220 14.98 12.78 -7.28
CA ARG A 220 15.13 11.60 -6.42
C ARG A 220 14.04 10.55 -6.60
N ARG A 221 12.94 10.82 -7.29
CA ARG A 221 11.89 9.81 -7.55
C ARG A 221 12.40 8.54 -8.24
N ARG A 222 13.50 8.65 -9.04
CA ARG A 222 14.14 7.52 -9.72
C ARG A 222 14.78 6.53 -8.75
N GLU A 223 15.11 6.97 -7.53
CA GLU A 223 15.66 6.14 -6.47
C GLU A 223 14.59 5.23 -5.86
N ILE A 224 13.29 5.58 -5.98
CA ILE A 224 12.19 4.82 -5.37
C ILE A 224 12.17 3.39 -5.92
N ASP A 225 12.20 2.43 -4.99
CA ASP A 225 12.16 1.00 -5.27
C ASP A 225 10.74 0.45 -5.16
N ILE A 226 10.01 0.93 -4.17
CA ILE A 226 8.68 0.46 -3.83
C ILE A 226 7.74 1.67 -3.72
N VAL A 227 6.68 1.68 -4.51
CA VAL A 227 5.57 2.63 -4.38
C VAL A 227 4.43 1.95 -3.64
N VAL A 228 3.87 2.62 -2.63
CA VAL A 228 2.67 2.18 -1.91
C VAL A 228 1.56 3.19 -2.16
N THR A 229 0.50 2.75 -2.79
CA THR A 229 -0.62 3.62 -3.14
C THR A 229 -1.97 2.91 -3.00
N SER A 230 -3.04 3.69 -2.95
CA SER A 230 -4.41 3.21 -2.96
C SER A 230 -5.19 3.90 -4.07
N LEU A 231 -6.44 3.46 -4.26
CA LEU A 231 -7.37 4.10 -5.19
C LEU A 231 -8.59 4.64 -4.45
N ALA A 232 -9.25 5.63 -5.05
CA ALA A 232 -10.59 6.06 -4.70
C ALA A 232 -11.54 5.83 -5.88
N SER A 233 -12.82 5.56 -5.58
CA SER A 233 -13.85 5.47 -6.62
C SER A 233 -14.36 6.86 -6.96
N ALA A 234 -14.72 7.08 -8.22
CA ALA A 234 -15.52 8.23 -8.65
C ALA A 234 -16.80 8.32 -7.78
N HIS A 235 -17.29 9.51 -7.51
CA HIS A 235 -18.51 9.78 -6.72
C HIS A 235 -18.53 9.26 -5.28
N HIS A 236 -17.43 8.68 -4.80
CA HIS A 236 -17.41 8.22 -3.43
C HIS A 236 -17.13 9.39 -2.48
N GLU A 237 -18.11 9.77 -1.67
CA GLU A 237 -18.07 10.95 -0.77
C GLU A 237 -16.84 11.01 0.17
N HIS A 238 -16.23 9.86 0.48
CA HIS A 238 -15.01 9.79 1.28
C HIS A 238 -13.71 9.84 0.46
N GLY A 239 -13.82 9.93 -0.88
CA GLY A 239 -12.67 10.15 -1.76
C GLY A 239 -12.07 11.54 -1.56
N LEU A 240 -10.75 11.64 -1.36
CA LEU A 240 -10.10 12.93 -1.13
C LEU A 240 -10.26 13.89 -2.32
N LEU A 241 -10.16 13.38 -3.55
CA LEU A 241 -10.37 14.20 -4.74
C LEU A 241 -11.83 14.68 -4.81
N VAL A 242 -12.82 13.82 -4.54
CA VAL A 242 -14.24 14.18 -4.50
C VAL A 242 -14.49 15.28 -3.46
N LYS A 243 -14.05 15.07 -2.21
CA LYS A 243 -14.18 16.07 -1.15
C LYS A 243 -13.55 17.41 -1.53
N PHE A 244 -12.39 17.36 -2.17
CA PHE A 244 -11.70 18.58 -2.60
C PHE A 244 -12.44 19.31 -3.71
N LEU A 245 -12.89 18.60 -4.75
CA LEU A 245 -13.71 19.21 -5.83
C LEU A 245 -15.01 19.78 -5.28
N THR A 246 -15.68 19.07 -4.37
CA THR A 246 -16.88 19.56 -3.69
C THR A 246 -16.60 20.88 -2.94
N HIS A 247 -15.48 20.92 -2.19
CA HIS A 247 -15.09 22.15 -1.49
C HIS A 247 -14.84 23.31 -2.46
N LEU A 248 -14.19 23.08 -3.60
CA LEU A 248 -13.97 24.12 -4.61
C LEU A 248 -15.27 24.61 -5.27
N VAL A 249 -16.28 23.75 -5.38
CA VAL A 249 -17.61 24.14 -5.85
C VAL A 249 -18.32 24.97 -4.77
N GLU A 250 -18.27 24.56 -3.51
CA GLU A 250 -18.84 25.30 -2.38
C GLU A 250 -18.22 26.71 -2.22
N GLU A 251 -16.93 26.86 -2.50
CA GLU A 251 -16.19 28.13 -2.51
C GLU A 251 -16.34 28.94 -3.81
N GLU A 252 -17.21 28.49 -4.72
CA GLU A 252 -17.48 29.13 -6.05
C GLU A 252 -16.20 29.25 -6.94
N VAL A 253 -15.15 28.47 -6.66
CA VAL A 253 -13.94 28.40 -7.48
C VAL A 253 -14.17 27.57 -8.74
N LEU A 254 -14.94 26.48 -8.62
CA LEU A 254 -15.38 25.65 -9.73
C LEU A 254 -16.90 25.75 -9.91
N LYS A 255 -17.34 25.47 -11.15
CA LYS A 255 -18.77 25.39 -11.46
C LYS A 255 -19.38 24.09 -10.96
N ASP A 256 -20.67 24.10 -10.67
CA ASP A 256 -21.42 22.91 -10.20
C ASP A 256 -21.44 21.74 -11.21
N ASP A 257 -21.13 21.99 -12.48
CA ASP A 257 -21.15 20.98 -13.53
C ASP A 257 -19.85 20.16 -13.65
N VAL A 258 -18.84 20.41 -12.81
CA VAL A 258 -17.54 19.73 -12.86
C VAL A 258 -17.68 18.21 -12.78
N PHE A 259 -18.49 17.70 -11.87
CA PHE A 259 -18.71 16.26 -11.72
C PHE A 259 -19.38 15.67 -12.95
N LYS A 260 -20.38 16.39 -13.52
CA LYS A 260 -21.05 15.98 -14.74
C LYS A 260 -20.08 15.91 -15.93
N GLN A 261 -19.17 16.88 -16.08
CA GLN A 261 -18.16 16.87 -17.14
C GLN A 261 -17.20 15.67 -17.00
N MET A 262 -16.73 15.40 -15.78
CA MET A 262 -15.87 14.25 -15.51
C MET A 262 -16.59 12.92 -15.77
N ASP A 263 -17.90 12.85 -15.50
CA ASP A 263 -18.72 11.66 -15.74
C ASP A 263 -18.96 11.42 -17.23
N GLU A 264 -19.30 12.47 -17.96
CA GLU A 264 -19.45 12.40 -19.42
C GLU A 264 -18.15 11.96 -20.09
N ALA A 265 -17.00 12.29 -19.50
CA ALA A 265 -15.69 11.80 -19.90
C ALA A 265 -15.38 10.35 -19.44
N GLY A 266 -16.24 9.75 -18.61
CA GLY A 266 -16.15 8.37 -18.16
C GLY A 266 -15.27 8.15 -16.93
N TRP A 267 -15.24 9.09 -16.01
CA TRP A 267 -14.48 8.98 -14.76
C TRP A 267 -14.85 7.75 -13.93
N MET A 268 -13.87 6.90 -13.63
CA MET A 268 -14.06 5.65 -12.86
C MET A 268 -13.50 5.76 -11.44
N GLY A 269 -12.43 6.52 -11.26
CA GLY A 269 -11.72 6.65 -10.00
C GLY A 269 -10.42 7.41 -10.14
N ASP A 270 -9.66 7.47 -9.07
CA ASP A 270 -8.33 8.09 -9.08
C ASP A 270 -7.30 7.27 -8.31
N VAL A 271 -6.04 7.38 -8.71
CA VAL A 271 -4.86 6.92 -7.98
C VAL A 271 -3.94 8.10 -7.80
N GLN A 272 -3.53 8.39 -6.56
CA GLN A 272 -2.73 9.58 -6.22
C GLN A 272 -3.34 10.88 -6.77
N PHE A 273 -4.68 11.01 -6.72
CA PHE A 273 -5.42 12.16 -7.26
C PHE A 273 -5.28 12.34 -8.78
N ARG A 274 -4.90 11.29 -9.49
CA ARG A 274 -4.89 11.21 -10.94
C ARG A 274 -6.13 10.45 -11.38
N PRO A 275 -7.18 11.14 -11.87
CA PRO A 275 -8.39 10.49 -12.32
C PRO A 275 -8.13 9.68 -13.60
N TYR A 276 -8.91 8.62 -13.79
CA TYR A 276 -8.84 7.74 -14.96
C TYR A 276 -10.21 7.26 -15.38
N THR A 277 -10.27 6.84 -16.64
CA THR A 277 -11.40 6.18 -17.29
C THR A 277 -11.13 4.69 -17.49
N LYS A 278 -12.01 3.97 -18.20
CA LYS A 278 -11.76 2.58 -18.61
C LYS A 278 -10.58 2.44 -19.60
N SER A 279 -10.27 3.49 -20.34
CA SER A 279 -9.29 3.47 -21.42
C SER A 279 -7.97 4.17 -21.12
N GLY A 280 -7.93 5.06 -20.14
CA GLY A 280 -6.72 5.83 -19.85
C GLY A 280 -6.90 6.92 -18.80
N PRO A 281 -5.84 7.72 -18.56
CA PRO A 281 -5.91 8.88 -17.68
C PRO A 281 -6.92 9.91 -18.17
N LEU A 282 -7.62 10.55 -17.22
CA LEU A 282 -8.51 11.69 -17.49
C LEU A 282 -7.77 12.96 -17.07
N ILE A 283 -7.26 13.70 -18.03
CA ILE A 283 -6.35 14.82 -17.79
C ILE A 283 -7.03 16.16 -18.11
N GLU A 284 -7.60 16.29 -19.32
CA GLU A 284 -8.11 17.57 -19.81
C GLU A 284 -9.44 17.95 -19.14
N GLU A 285 -10.24 16.96 -18.75
CA GLU A 285 -11.56 17.13 -18.15
C GLU A 285 -11.47 17.34 -16.62
N CYS A 286 -10.34 17.07 -16.00
CA CYS A 286 -10.12 17.34 -14.58
C CYS A 286 -9.61 18.78 -14.42
N PRO A 287 -10.36 19.67 -13.77
CA PRO A 287 -10.03 21.10 -13.70
C PRO A 287 -8.84 21.40 -12.79
N VAL A 288 -8.38 20.42 -12.05
CA VAL A 288 -7.28 20.55 -11.10
C VAL A 288 -6.23 19.47 -11.32
N ARG A 289 -4.98 19.80 -11.07
CA ARG A 289 -3.87 18.85 -11.14
C ARG A 289 -3.11 18.81 -9.82
N ALA A 290 -3.15 17.68 -9.16
CA ALA A 290 -2.38 17.47 -7.95
C ALA A 290 -0.89 17.47 -8.23
N VAL A 291 -0.09 18.01 -7.31
CA VAL A 291 1.37 17.92 -7.40
C VAL A 291 1.81 16.60 -6.79
N THR A 292 2.07 15.64 -7.67
CA THR A 292 2.52 14.28 -7.36
C THR A 292 3.80 13.94 -8.09
N LEU A 293 4.63 13.04 -7.53
CA LEU A 293 5.90 12.64 -8.14
C LEU A 293 5.73 11.85 -9.43
N PHE A 294 4.60 11.15 -9.59
CA PHE A 294 4.32 10.29 -10.74
C PHE A 294 2.99 10.64 -11.39
N GLU A 295 2.96 10.52 -12.72
CA GLU A 295 1.75 10.39 -13.50
C GLU A 295 1.32 8.91 -13.57
N LEU A 296 0.11 8.62 -14.07
CA LEU A 296 -0.38 7.23 -14.13
C LEU A 296 0.44 6.37 -15.10
N ASP A 297 0.81 6.91 -16.26
CA ASP A 297 1.68 6.26 -17.23
C ASP A 297 3.09 5.99 -16.68
N GLU A 298 3.65 6.91 -15.91
CA GLU A 298 4.93 6.73 -15.24
C GLU A 298 4.86 5.61 -14.16
N LEU A 299 3.71 5.45 -13.48
CA LEU A 299 3.49 4.32 -12.56
C LEU A 299 3.36 2.98 -13.33
N VAL A 300 2.73 2.99 -14.50
CA VAL A 300 2.68 1.80 -15.39
C VAL A 300 4.08 1.41 -15.85
N GLU A 301 4.90 2.38 -16.25
CA GLU A 301 6.31 2.15 -16.63
C GLU A 301 7.12 1.61 -15.44
N LEU A 302 6.94 2.19 -14.25
CA LEU A 302 7.59 1.73 -13.03
C LEU A 302 7.21 0.27 -12.70
N ALA A 303 5.93 -0.08 -12.83
CA ALA A 303 5.44 -1.43 -12.58
C ALA A 303 5.97 -2.47 -13.60
N ARG A 304 6.43 -2.02 -14.77
CA ARG A 304 7.08 -2.86 -15.81
C ARG A 304 8.60 -2.90 -15.68
N THR A 305 9.17 -2.07 -14.80
CA THR A 305 10.62 -2.00 -14.60
C THR A 305 11.07 -3.10 -13.65
N ASP A 306 12.03 -3.92 -14.10
CA ASP A 306 12.58 -4.99 -13.26
C ASP A 306 13.14 -4.46 -11.94
N GLY A 307 12.78 -5.14 -10.85
CA GLY A 307 13.18 -4.81 -9.49
C GLY A 307 12.60 -3.52 -8.92
N LYS A 308 11.60 -2.94 -9.57
CA LYS A 308 10.74 -1.90 -9.02
C LYS A 308 9.38 -2.48 -8.70
N TYR A 309 8.75 -1.98 -7.66
CA TYR A 309 7.49 -2.50 -7.18
C TYR A 309 6.47 -1.38 -6.99
N VAL A 310 5.25 -1.62 -7.42
CA VAL A 310 4.11 -0.75 -7.14
C VAL A 310 3.04 -1.60 -6.45
N VAL A 311 2.82 -1.32 -5.18
CA VAL A 311 1.83 -2.00 -4.33
C VAL A 311 0.56 -1.16 -4.31
N LEU A 312 -0.48 -1.68 -4.94
CA LEU A 312 -1.82 -1.10 -4.91
C LEU A 312 -2.66 -1.78 -3.84
N LEU A 313 -3.12 -1.02 -2.85
CA LEU A 313 -4.08 -1.54 -1.90
C LEU A 313 -5.50 -1.10 -2.23
N ALA A 314 -6.40 -2.06 -2.36
CA ALA A 314 -7.77 -1.90 -2.78
C ALA A 314 -8.74 -2.60 -1.80
N GLY A 315 -8.65 -2.24 -0.53
CA GLY A 315 -9.62 -2.63 0.49
C GLY A 315 -10.87 -1.76 0.43
N PRO A 316 -11.90 -2.10 1.22
CA PRO A 316 -13.10 -1.29 1.34
C PRO A 316 -12.75 0.10 1.92
N CYS A 317 -13.66 1.05 1.74
CA CYS A 317 -13.54 2.37 2.36
C CYS A 317 -13.41 2.23 3.89
N GLY A 318 -12.43 2.89 4.48
CA GLY A 318 -12.20 2.83 5.92
C GLY A 318 -13.26 3.56 6.76
N GLU A 319 -14.11 4.40 6.13
CA GLU A 319 -15.15 5.17 6.80
C GLU A 319 -16.52 4.48 6.70
N CYS A 320 -16.93 4.00 5.51
CA CYS A 320 -18.26 3.41 5.30
C CYS A 320 -18.26 1.93 4.90
N GLY A 321 -17.09 1.31 4.73
CA GLY A 321 -16.98 -0.09 4.33
C GLY A 321 -17.37 -0.38 2.87
N ALA A 322 -17.64 0.63 2.03
CA ALA A 322 -18.02 0.45 0.64
C ALA A 322 -16.86 -0.16 -0.19
N PRO A 323 -17.12 -1.18 -1.02
CA PRO A 323 -16.12 -1.76 -1.90
C PRO A 323 -15.78 -0.80 -3.06
N LYS A 324 -14.57 -0.90 -3.60
CA LYS A 324 -14.09 -0.05 -4.70
C LYS A 324 -14.00 -0.80 -6.03
N VAL A 325 -14.92 -1.72 -6.27
CA VAL A 325 -14.85 -2.68 -7.38
C VAL A 325 -14.83 -2.00 -8.75
N GLU A 326 -15.72 -1.01 -8.95
CA GLU A 326 -15.85 -0.32 -10.24
C GLU A 326 -14.58 0.46 -10.59
N ALA A 327 -13.98 1.13 -9.60
CA ALA A 327 -12.71 1.81 -9.80
C ALA A 327 -11.55 0.84 -9.99
N LEU A 328 -11.53 -0.30 -9.30
CA LEU A 328 -10.44 -1.27 -9.40
C LEU A 328 -10.44 -2.01 -10.75
N ARG A 329 -11.63 -2.25 -11.32
CA ARG A 329 -11.80 -3.04 -12.54
C ARG A 329 -10.93 -2.58 -13.72
N PRO A 330 -10.91 -1.29 -14.13
CA PRO A 330 -10.06 -0.84 -15.22
C PRO A 330 -8.57 -1.11 -14.96
N LEU A 331 -8.12 -0.94 -13.72
CA LEU A 331 -6.72 -1.13 -13.33
C LEU A 331 -6.27 -2.61 -13.35
N VAL A 332 -7.22 -3.54 -13.30
CA VAL A 332 -6.95 -4.98 -13.38
C VAL A 332 -7.14 -5.49 -14.80
N ALA A 333 -8.20 -5.04 -15.49
CA ALA A 333 -8.60 -5.56 -16.80
C ALA A 333 -7.81 -4.93 -17.97
N ASN A 334 -7.42 -3.65 -17.86
CA ASN A 334 -6.72 -2.95 -18.92
C ASN A 334 -5.19 -2.99 -18.68
N PRO A 335 -4.40 -3.68 -19.53
CA PRO A 335 -2.94 -3.73 -19.40
C PRO A 335 -2.26 -2.36 -19.45
N ASP A 336 -2.84 -1.37 -20.16
CA ASP A 336 -2.28 -0.03 -20.28
C ASP A 336 -2.55 0.85 -19.05
N LEU A 337 -3.45 0.40 -18.15
CA LEU A 337 -3.72 0.99 -16.86
C LEU A 337 -3.16 0.16 -15.70
N ARG A 338 -2.49 -0.94 -15.97
CA ARG A 338 -1.89 -1.79 -14.94
C ARG A 338 -0.67 -1.12 -14.34
N LEU A 339 -0.91 -0.18 -13.44
CA LEU A 339 0.10 0.62 -12.74
C LEU A 339 0.65 -0.06 -11.47
N TRP A 340 0.45 -1.36 -11.30
CA TRP A 340 0.81 -2.10 -10.11
C TRP A 340 1.49 -3.44 -10.44
N THR A 341 2.41 -3.84 -9.57
CA THR A 341 3.05 -5.17 -9.56
C THR A 341 2.34 -6.10 -8.59
N HIS A 342 1.86 -5.56 -7.46
CA HIS A 342 1.19 -6.29 -6.40
C HIS A 342 -0.12 -5.60 -6.03
N LEU A 343 -1.21 -6.37 -5.99
CA LEU A 343 -2.53 -5.92 -5.55
C LEU A 343 -2.89 -6.61 -4.22
N VAL A 344 -3.22 -5.83 -3.21
CA VAL A 344 -3.75 -6.35 -1.94
C VAL A 344 -5.20 -5.92 -1.79
N THR A 345 -6.10 -6.89 -1.63
CA THR A 345 -7.55 -6.63 -1.54
C THR A 345 -8.22 -7.57 -0.53
N ASP A 346 -9.49 -7.36 -0.25
CA ASP A 346 -10.30 -8.22 0.62
C ASP A 346 -11.13 -9.24 -0.18
N THR A 347 -11.66 -10.24 0.54
CA THR A 347 -12.48 -11.33 -0.06
C THR A 347 -13.71 -10.78 -0.78
N LYS A 348 -14.41 -9.79 -0.21
CA LYS A 348 -15.65 -9.24 -0.79
C LYS A 348 -15.38 -8.53 -2.11
N THR A 349 -14.36 -7.68 -2.14
CA THR A 349 -13.91 -6.99 -3.36
C THR A 349 -13.44 -7.99 -4.42
N ALA A 350 -12.66 -8.99 -4.03
CA ALA A 350 -12.17 -10.02 -4.93
C ALA A 350 -13.31 -10.89 -5.51
N GLN A 351 -14.30 -11.28 -4.70
CA GLN A 351 -15.47 -12.02 -5.15
C GLN A 351 -16.31 -11.20 -6.14
N ALA A 352 -16.52 -9.92 -5.88
CA ALA A 352 -17.24 -9.02 -6.76
C ALA A 352 -16.53 -8.82 -8.12
N LEU A 353 -15.19 -8.72 -8.11
CA LEU A 353 -14.39 -8.73 -9.35
C LEU A 353 -14.50 -10.05 -10.11
N ALA A 354 -14.55 -11.17 -9.40
CA ALA A 354 -14.68 -12.49 -10.00
C ALA A 354 -16.11 -12.80 -10.50
N ALA A 355 -17.15 -12.25 -9.89
CA ALA A 355 -18.55 -12.53 -10.20
C ALA A 355 -19.07 -11.79 -11.43
N GLN A 356 -18.63 -10.57 -11.67
CA GLN A 356 -19.06 -9.78 -12.81
C GLN A 356 -18.32 -10.26 -14.07
N ALA A 357 -18.83 -11.34 -14.67
CA ALA A 357 -18.44 -11.80 -15.99
C ALA A 357 -19.05 -10.87 -17.05
N ASP A 358 -18.25 -10.51 -18.05
CA ASP A 358 -18.63 -10.24 -19.42
C ASP A 358 -19.98 -9.51 -19.65
N GLN A 359 -20.05 -8.21 -19.29
CA GLN A 359 -20.99 -7.29 -19.92
C GLN A 359 -20.23 -6.27 -20.74
#